data_1aa66a4b583637f29b647fd705d3638f
#
_entry.id   1aa66a4b583637f29b647fd705d3638f
#
_cell.length_a   1.000
_cell.length_b   1.000
_cell.length_c   1.000
_cell.angle_alpha   90.00
_cell.angle_beta   90.00
_cell.angle_gamma   90.00
#
_symmetry.space_group_name_H-M   'P 1'
#
loop_
_entity.id
_entity.type
_entity.pdbx_description
1 polymer ?
#
loop_
_entity_poly.entity_id
_entity_poly.type
_entity_poly.pdbx_seq_one_letter_code
_entity_poly.pdbx_strand_id
1 'polypeptide(L)'
;MKNFLSKIVISLMLFIFINYLFFSSYADDYIENEQTVDVSAEILETNSNNSSTIEASSINSRACIVFDRNSKMILYGKNEQKQVKMASTTKIMTATIVIENCNLSDTVEVSKKAASTGGSRLGLKSGDKITIKDLLYGLMLVSGNDAAVALAEYVGGDIQGFANLMNNKANELGLTNTHYESPHGLDSEGHYTTAYELAKLADYALKNKTFSNIVGTKNYTVTINGYSKNLSNTNELLGNLNGVYGVKTGFTNGANRCLVTSCKRGDMDIICVVLGADTKNFRTKDSIKLIEYAFNNFTYIDANEFATNYFETWITNNLENISIDKASCKSPKLTIETLENPIISINKDSYNNISTNISINTNLEAPISSNTILGTLSINLDDRNLATLNIISSNEINRKNIFYYLNYFFTNYASILENTLY
;
A
#
# COMPACT_ATOMS: atom_id res chain seq x y z
N MET A 1 58.85 24.72 26.75
CA MET A 1 58.66 24.08 25.47
C MET A 1 57.62 22.89 25.48
N LYS A 2 57.74 21.88 26.38
CA LYS A 2 56.83 20.72 26.44
C LYS A 2 55.35 21.12 26.61
N ASN A 3 54.98 22.06 27.47
CA ASN A 3 53.60 22.50 27.70
C ASN A 3 52.98 23.32 26.54
N PHE A 4 53.83 23.94 25.72
CA PHE A 4 53.35 24.66 24.53
C PHE A 4 53.05 23.72 23.37
N LEU A 5 53.92 22.70 23.19
CA LEU A 5 53.69 21.65 22.15
C LEU A 5 52.44 20.82 22.46
N SER A 6 52.20 20.47 23.74
CA SER A 6 50.99 19.70 24.12
C SER A 6 49.70 20.47 23.89
N LYS A 7 49.65 21.77 24.08
CA LYS A 7 48.50 22.62 23.80
C LYS A 7 48.22 22.73 22.29
N ILE A 8 49.26 22.79 21.45
CA ILE A 8 49.12 22.80 19.98
C ILE A 8 48.56 21.45 19.49
N VAL A 9 49.08 20.33 20.00
CA VAL A 9 48.59 18.98 19.64
C VAL A 9 47.15 18.80 20.06
N ILE A 10 46.75 19.23 21.27
CA ILE A 10 45.35 19.14 21.73
C ILE A 10 44.43 20.04 20.87
N SER A 11 44.85 21.25 20.51
CA SER A 11 44.10 22.15 19.65
C SER A 11 43.94 21.57 18.24
N LEU A 12 45.00 20.94 17.71
CA LEU A 12 44.95 20.28 16.40
C LEU A 12 44.04 19.04 16.39
N MET A 13 44.09 18.21 17.46
CA MET A 13 43.19 17.09 17.66
C MET A 13 41.71 17.54 17.79
N LEU A 14 41.47 18.62 18.56
CA LEU A 14 40.13 19.19 18.68
C LEU A 14 39.60 19.74 17.36
N PHE A 15 40.49 20.40 16.59
CA PHE A 15 40.15 20.91 15.26
C PHE A 15 39.84 19.76 14.26
N ILE A 16 40.63 18.67 14.28
CA ILE A 16 40.40 17.47 13.48
C ILE A 16 39.12 16.79 13.93
N PHE A 17 38.86 16.68 15.23
CA PHE A 17 37.63 16.06 15.77
C PHE A 17 36.39 16.89 15.46
N ILE A 18 36.47 18.22 15.57
CA ILE A 18 35.37 19.12 15.17
C ILE A 18 35.10 19.02 13.66
N ASN A 19 36.13 19.01 12.81
CA ASN A 19 35.95 18.81 11.38
C ASN A 19 35.40 17.41 11.07
N TYR A 20 35.84 16.37 11.77
CA TYR A 20 35.28 15.01 11.63
C TYR A 20 33.80 14.96 12.02
N LEU A 21 33.38 15.63 13.08
CA LEU A 21 31.96 15.78 13.46
C LEU A 21 31.13 16.59 12.41
N PHE A 22 31.75 17.61 11.83
CA PHE A 22 31.12 18.38 10.74
C PHE A 22 31.05 17.60 9.42
N PHE A 23 32.08 16.80 9.08
CA PHE A 23 32.06 15.96 7.87
C PHE A 23 31.12 14.76 7.99
N SER A 24 30.90 14.22 9.18
CA SER A 24 29.96 13.10 9.36
C SER A 24 28.47 13.48 9.20
N SER A 25 28.14 14.78 9.19
CA SER A 25 26.74 15.25 8.98
C SER A 25 26.41 15.59 7.53
N TYR A 26 27.35 15.48 6.59
CA TYR A 26 27.16 15.86 5.18
C TYR A 26 27.06 14.65 4.21
N ALA A 27 26.90 13.44 4.71
CA ALA A 27 26.84 12.25 3.86
C ALA A 27 25.42 11.89 3.45
N ASP A 28 24.73 12.83 2.82
CA ASP A 28 23.49 12.56 2.11
C ASP A 28 23.72 12.78 0.60
N ASP A 29 23.58 11.72 -0.20
CA ASP A 29 23.59 11.74 -1.67
C ASP A 29 24.83 12.35 -2.36
N TYR A 30 26.04 12.12 -1.85
CA TYR A 30 27.20 12.27 -2.73
C TYR A 30 27.07 11.29 -3.88
N ILE A 31 27.17 11.81 -5.09
CA ILE A 31 27.19 11.06 -6.34
C ILE A 31 28.30 10.01 -6.25
N GLU A 32 27.97 8.84 -5.74
CA GLU A 32 28.82 7.67 -5.96
C GLU A 32 28.75 7.39 -7.46
N ASN A 33 29.91 7.20 -8.10
CA ASN A 33 30.05 6.61 -9.42
C ASN A 33 29.61 5.13 -9.37
N GLU A 34 28.44 4.84 -8.80
CA GLU A 34 27.84 3.52 -8.85
C GLU A 34 27.36 3.29 -10.29
N GLN A 35 27.78 2.18 -10.87
CA GLN A 35 27.30 1.76 -12.16
C GLN A 35 25.79 1.70 -12.14
N THR A 36 25.14 2.35 -13.08
CA THR A 36 23.68 2.28 -13.26
C THR A 36 23.32 0.86 -13.66
N VAL A 37 22.27 0.32 -13.06
CA VAL A 37 21.72 -0.99 -13.46
C VAL A 37 21.15 -0.87 -14.85
N ASP A 38 21.52 -1.80 -15.72
CA ASP A 38 20.77 -2.01 -16.97
C ASP A 38 19.46 -2.74 -16.61
N VAL A 39 18.41 -1.95 -16.54
CA VAL A 39 17.07 -2.43 -16.15
C VAL A 39 16.58 -3.53 -17.09
N SER A 40 16.87 -3.40 -18.39
CA SER A 40 16.44 -4.38 -19.40
C SER A 40 17.16 -5.73 -19.24
N ALA A 41 18.47 -5.70 -18.98
CA ALA A 41 19.25 -6.92 -18.72
C ALA A 41 18.80 -7.60 -17.42
N GLU A 42 18.55 -6.82 -16.36
CA GLU A 42 18.07 -7.35 -15.07
C GLU A 42 16.70 -8.01 -15.18
N ILE A 43 15.78 -7.43 -15.98
CA ILE A 43 14.46 -8.05 -16.26
C ILE A 43 14.65 -9.40 -16.96
N LEU A 44 15.52 -9.47 -17.96
CA LEU A 44 15.77 -10.72 -18.68
C LEU A 44 16.35 -11.79 -17.76
N GLU A 45 17.31 -11.42 -16.90
CA GLU A 45 17.90 -12.34 -15.92
C GLU A 45 16.84 -12.82 -14.90
N THR A 46 16.01 -11.92 -14.38
CA THR A 46 14.95 -12.26 -13.44
C THR A 46 13.91 -13.19 -14.06
N ASN A 47 13.47 -12.92 -15.29
CA ASN A 47 12.47 -13.74 -15.97
C ASN A 47 13.03 -15.11 -16.42
N SER A 48 14.31 -15.22 -16.72
CA SER A 48 14.95 -16.51 -17.05
C SER A 48 15.07 -17.43 -15.83
N ASN A 49 15.15 -16.86 -14.63
CA ASN A 49 15.21 -17.55 -13.33
C ASN A 49 13.83 -17.62 -12.65
N ASN A 50 12.75 -17.59 -13.42
CA ASN A 50 11.38 -17.53 -12.89
C ASN A 50 11.10 -18.68 -11.91
N SER A 51 11.10 -18.37 -10.63
CA SER A 51 10.77 -19.29 -9.53
C SER A 51 9.46 -18.87 -8.91
N SER A 52 8.60 -19.84 -8.58
CA SER A 52 7.37 -19.60 -7.83
C SER A 52 7.63 -19.11 -6.40
N THR A 53 8.90 -19.10 -5.95
CA THR A 53 9.32 -18.62 -4.62
C THR A 53 10.59 -17.79 -4.71
N ILE A 54 10.69 -16.76 -3.86
CA ILE A 54 11.93 -15.99 -3.66
C ILE A 54 12.53 -16.36 -2.32
N GLU A 55 13.76 -16.86 -2.34
CA GLU A 55 14.53 -17.07 -1.12
C GLU A 55 14.92 -15.71 -0.48
N ALA A 56 14.64 -15.54 0.80
CA ALA A 56 14.93 -14.28 1.52
C ALA A 56 16.43 -13.92 1.51
N SER A 57 17.32 -14.93 1.42
CA SER A 57 18.76 -14.76 1.29
C SER A 57 19.19 -14.15 -0.05
N SER A 58 18.37 -14.25 -1.08
CA SER A 58 18.63 -13.70 -2.42
C SER A 58 18.21 -12.23 -2.57
N ILE A 59 17.67 -11.62 -1.51
CA ILE A 59 17.31 -10.21 -1.42
C ILE A 59 18.31 -9.52 -0.48
N ASN A 60 19.03 -8.52 -0.98
CA ASN A 60 20.04 -7.79 -0.20
C ASN A 60 19.40 -6.88 0.86
N SER A 61 18.29 -6.23 0.54
CA SER A 61 17.64 -5.28 1.45
C SER A 61 17.29 -5.88 2.81
N ARG A 62 17.41 -5.07 3.88
CA ARG A 62 17.16 -5.45 5.28
C ARG A 62 15.71 -5.78 5.55
N ALA A 63 14.80 -5.03 4.92
CA ALA A 63 13.36 -5.24 4.96
C ALA A 63 12.74 -4.90 3.61
N CYS A 64 11.79 -5.70 3.16
CA CYS A 64 11.04 -5.40 1.94
C CYS A 64 9.65 -6.01 1.96
N ILE A 65 8.78 -5.51 1.08
CA ILE A 65 7.43 -6.00 0.88
C ILE A 65 6.99 -5.78 -0.56
N VAL A 66 6.18 -6.69 -1.08
CA VAL A 66 5.29 -6.45 -2.21
C VAL A 66 3.86 -6.48 -1.70
N PHE A 67 3.19 -5.34 -1.79
CA PHE A 67 1.84 -5.13 -1.32
C PHE A 67 0.91 -4.90 -2.50
N ASP A 68 -0.14 -5.69 -2.61
CA ASP A 68 -1.15 -5.53 -3.64
C ASP A 68 -2.18 -4.47 -3.22
N ARG A 69 -2.40 -3.48 -4.08
CA ARG A 69 -3.26 -2.34 -3.79
C ARG A 69 -4.75 -2.67 -3.88
N ASN A 70 -5.13 -3.65 -4.69
CA ASN A 70 -6.53 -4.01 -4.89
C ASN A 70 -7.02 -4.96 -3.79
N SER A 71 -6.31 -6.07 -3.57
CA SER A 71 -6.67 -7.07 -2.56
C SER A 71 -6.22 -6.72 -1.14
N LYS A 72 -5.32 -5.72 -0.98
CA LYS A 72 -4.65 -5.35 0.28
C LYS A 72 -3.79 -6.48 0.87
N MET A 73 -3.43 -7.46 0.06
CA MET A 73 -2.63 -8.62 0.48
C MET A 73 -1.14 -8.37 0.33
N ILE A 74 -0.37 -9.06 1.18
CA ILE A 74 1.09 -9.14 1.06
C ILE A 74 1.41 -10.30 0.13
N LEU A 75 2.03 -10.01 -1.03
CA LEU A 75 2.45 -11.01 -2.00
C LEU A 75 3.85 -11.58 -1.69
N TYR A 76 4.69 -10.75 -1.07
CA TYR A 76 6.00 -11.13 -0.55
C TYR A 76 6.38 -10.24 0.62
N GLY A 77 7.05 -10.80 1.64
CA GLY A 77 7.55 -10.06 2.80
C GLY A 77 8.87 -10.63 3.32
N LYS A 78 9.83 -9.74 3.64
CA LYS A 78 11.06 -10.05 4.37
C LYS A 78 11.24 -9.00 5.44
N ASN A 79 11.13 -9.39 6.73
CA ASN A 79 11.21 -8.46 7.86
C ASN A 79 10.25 -7.25 7.71
N GLU A 80 9.14 -7.42 7.03
CA GLU A 80 8.23 -6.35 6.61
C GLU A 80 7.58 -5.60 7.78
N GLN A 81 7.52 -6.23 8.96
CA GLN A 81 7.04 -5.62 10.21
C GLN A 81 8.15 -5.07 11.10
N LYS A 82 9.43 -5.25 10.72
CA LYS A 82 10.56 -4.77 11.51
C LYS A 82 10.70 -3.25 11.37
N GLN A 83 10.83 -2.55 12.51
CA GLN A 83 11.15 -1.13 12.53
C GLN A 83 12.56 -0.88 11.98
N VAL A 84 12.65 0.02 11.00
CA VAL A 84 13.90 0.43 10.35
C VAL A 84 13.87 1.92 10.05
N LYS A 85 15.03 2.52 9.87
CA LYS A 85 15.16 3.89 9.36
C LYS A 85 14.71 3.94 7.90
N MET A 86 14.04 5.03 7.51
CA MET A 86 13.38 5.14 6.22
C MET A 86 13.98 6.18 5.27
N ALA A 87 14.95 6.98 5.72
CA ALA A 87 15.56 8.07 4.95
C ALA A 87 14.49 8.97 4.28
N SER A 88 14.76 9.48 3.10
CA SER A 88 13.88 10.38 2.35
C SER A 88 12.55 9.77 1.86
N THR A 89 12.27 8.47 2.10
CA THR A 89 10.91 7.95 1.89
C THR A 89 9.89 8.57 2.86
N THR A 90 10.36 9.17 3.96
CA THR A 90 9.62 10.09 4.85
C THR A 90 8.80 11.14 4.09
N LYS A 91 9.33 11.62 2.96
CA LYS A 91 8.73 12.70 2.17
C LYS A 91 7.39 12.32 1.53
N ILE A 92 7.05 11.02 1.53
CA ILE A 92 5.70 10.55 1.16
C ILE A 92 4.68 11.13 2.16
N MET A 93 4.93 11.02 3.47
CA MET A 93 4.08 11.61 4.50
C MET A 93 4.07 13.14 4.42
N THR A 94 5.23 13.74 4.22
CA THR A 94 5.35 15.22 4.08
C THR A 94 4.50 15.73 2.93
N ALA A 95 4.62 15.12 1.74
CA ALA A 95 3.83 15.51 0.58
C ALA A 95 2.32 15.28 0.80
N THR A 96 1.95 14.18 1.45
CA THR A 96 0.55 13.87 1.77
C THR A 96 -0.07 14.97 2.62
N ILE A 97 0.57 15.35 3.73
CA ILE A 97 0.05 16.40 4.63
C ILE A 97 -0.05 17.74 3.90
N VAL A 98 0.97 18.11 3.13
CA VAL A 98 0.98 19.39 2.39
C VAL A 98 -0.15 19.43 1.36
N ILE A 99 -0.36 18.38 0.59
CA ILE A 99 -1.42 18.31 -0.43
C ILE A 99 -2.81 18.35 0.21
N GLU A 100 -2.99 17.78 1.39
CA GLU A 100 -4.27 17.77 2.10
C GLU A 100 -4.61 19.13 2.76
N ASN A 101 -3.60 19.93 3.12
CA ASN A 101 -3.81 21.12 3.96
C ASN A 101 -3.54 22.46 3.25
N CYS A 102 -3.03 22.47 2.01
CA CYS A 102 -2.59 23.69 1.34
C CYS A 102 -3.23 23.91 -0.02
N ASN A 103 -3.37 25.19 -0.39
CA ASN A 103 -3.59 25.56 -1.78
C ASN A 103 -2.23 25.54 -2.52
N LEU A 104 -2.12 24.71 -3.55
CA LEU A 104 -0.87 24.48 -4.28
C LEU A 104 -0.35 25.73 -5.02
N SER A 105 -1.19 26.73 -5.25
CA SER A 105 -0.82 28.02 -5.86
C SER A 105 -0.24 29.02 -4.88
N ASP A 106 -0.32 28.76 -3.57
CA ASP A 106 0.23 29.65 -2.56
C ASP A 106 1.75 29.73 -2.69
N THR A 107 2.29 30.91 -2.40
CA THR A 107 3.72 31.20 -2.48
C THR A 107 4.33 31.21 -1.09
N VAL A 108 5.41 30.46 -0.94
CA VAL A 108 6.21 30.39 0.28
C VAL A 108 7.46 31.25 0.11
N GLU A 109 7.80 32.04 1.14
CA GLU A 109 9.10 32.69 1.25
C GLU A 109 10.03 31.80 2.09
N VAL A 110 11.16 31.43 1.50
CA VAL A 110 12.10 30.46 2.05
C VAL A 110 12.86 31.04 3.23
N SER A 111 12.77 30.43 4.39
CA SER A 111 13.50 30.83 5.59
C SER A 111 15.01 30.56 5.48
N LYS A 112 15.79 31.22 6.35
CA LYS A 112 17.22 30.92 6.50
C LYS A 112 17.46 29.47 6.94
N LYS A 113 16.58 28.92 7.78
CA LYS A 113 16.66 27.54 8.29
C LYS A 113 16.45 26.54 7.15
N ALA A 114 15.36 26.71 6.35
CA ALA A 114 15.12 25.89 5.18
C ALA A 114 16.29 25.94 4.19
N ALA A 115 16.74 27.14 3.85
CA ALA A 115 17.86 27.34 2.92
C ALA A 115 19.20 26.75 3.40
N SER A 116 19.41 26.57 4.70
CA SER A 116 20.65 25.99 5.28
C SER A 116 20.57 24.50 5.54
N THR A 117 19.42 23.86 5.26
CA THR A 117 19.23 22.43 5.52
C THR A 117 20.17 21.59 4.65
N GLY A 118 20.90 20.66 5.26
CA GLY A 118 21.88 19.78 4.60
C GLY A 118 21.22 18.62 3.84
N GLY A 119 22.09 17.85 3.16
CA GLY A 119 21.69 16.69 2.35
C GLY A 119 21.19 17.09 0.96
N SER A 120 20.32 16.28 0.35
CA SER A 120 19.74 16.54 -0.97
C SER A 120 18.95 17.85 -0.99
N ARG A 121 19.11 18.65 -2.04
CA ARG A 121 18.56 20.01 -2.08
C ARG A 121 17.92 20.38 -3.41
N LEU A 122 16.80 21.07 -3.32
CA LEU A 122 16.28 21.83 -4.47
C LEU A 122 17.22 23.02 -4.81
N GLY A 123 17.97 23.52 -3.83
CA GLY A 123 18.92 24.61 -3.99
C GLY A 123 18.33 25.98 -3.69
N LEU A 124 17.39 26.03 -2.75
CA LEU A 124 16.72 27.25 -2.30
C LEU A 124 17.68 28.15 -1.52
N LYS A 125 17.46 29.45 -1.62
CA LYS A 125 18.14 30.49 -0.84
C LYS A 125 17.15 31.19 0.08
N SER A 126 17.63 31.77 1.18
CA SER A 126 16.80 32.56 2.08
C SER A 126 16.18 33.77 1.34
N GLY A 127 14.88 33.96 1.48
CA GLY A 127 14.12 34.97 0.80
C GLY A 127 13.61 34.60 -0.59
N ASP A 128 13.95 33.40 -1.09
CA ASP A 128 13.37 32.90 -2.35
C ASP A 128 11.86 32.76 -2.22
N LYS A 129 11.14 33.08 -3.32
CA LYS A 129 9.69 32.91 -3.43
C LYS A 129 9.38 31.81 -4.43
N ILE A 130 8.64 30.79 -3.97
CA ILE A 130 8.33 29.59 -4.74
C ILE A 130 6.94 29.08 -4.37
N THR A 131 6.19 28.51 -5.33
CA THR A 131 4.86 27.97 -5.05
C THR A 131 4.95 26.64 -4.28
N ILE A 132 3.91 26.32 -3.51
CA ILE A 132 3.78 25.01 -2.84
C ILE A 132 3.85 23.87 -3.86
N LYS A 133 3.24 24.04 -5.02
CA LYS A 133 3.33 23.08 -6.12
C LYS A 133 4.78 22.82 -6.52
N ASP A 134 5.56 23.84 -6.76
CA ASP A 134 6.96 23.70 -7.18
C ASP A 134 7.84 23.14 -6.05
N LEU A 135 7.55 23.50 -4.79
CA LEU A 135 8.19 22.89 -3.62
C LEU A 135 7.91 21.39 -3.54
N LEU A 136 6.68 20.94 -3.81
CA LEU A 136 6.32 19.51 -3.83
C LEU A 136 7.06 18.77 -4.95
N TYR A 137 7.22 19.36 -6.12
CA TYR A 137 8.07 18.77 -7.18
C TYR A 137 9.52 18.70 -6.75
N GLY A 138 10.07 19.74 -6.13
CA GLY A 138 11.42 19.75 -5.56
C GLY A 138 11.60 18.69 -4.45
N LEU A 139 10.58 18.55 -3.59
CA LEU A 139 10.53 17.53 -2.52
C LEU A 139 10.60 16.10 -3.07
N MET A 140 9.77 15.80 -4.07
CA MET A 140 9.58 14.42 -4.53
C MET A 140 10.57 14.00 -5.61
N LEU A 141 10.89 14.85 -6.58
CA LEU A 141 11.76 14.49 -7.70
C LEU A 141 13.24 14.48 -7.30
N VAL A 142 13.72 15.59 -6.70
CA VAL A 142 15.14 15.73 -6.31
C VAL A 142 15.39 15.56 -4.82
N SER A 143 14.37 15.12 -4.08
CA SER A 143 14.47 14.83 -2.64
C SER A 143 14.89 16.03 -1.79
N GLY A 144 14.53 17.29 -2.18
CA GLY A 144 14.98 18.50 -1.53
C GLY A 144 14.63 18.59 -0.04
N ASN A 145 15.64 18.56 0.84
CA ASN A 145 15.46 18.73 2.28
C ASN A 145 15.11 20.19 2.61
N ASP A 146 15.67 21.14 1.87
CA ASP A 146 15.32 22.57 1.91
C ASP A 146 13.84 22.80 1.56
N ALA A 147 13.31 22.11 0.54
CA ALA A 147 11.89 22.14 0.20
C ALA A 147 11.04 21.48 1.31
N ALA A 148 11.50 20.38 1.92
CA ALA A 148 10.80 19.73 3.02
C ALA A 148 10.64 20.66 4.23
N VAL A 149 11.72 21.36 4.61
CA VAL A 149 11.69 22.31 5.73
C VAL A 149 10.84 23.52 5.43
N ALA A 150 10.93 24.10 4.21
CA ALA A 150 10.10 25.23 3.81
C ALA A 150 8.60 24.89 3.87
N LEU A 151 8.21 23.70 3.39
CA LEU A 151 6.83 23.20 3.48
C LEU A 151 6.39 22.94 4.93
N ALA A 152 7.29 22.37 5.74
CA ALA A 152 7.00 22.10 7.15
C ALA A 152 6.79 23.39 7.96
N GLU A 153 7.62 24.40 7.74
CA GLU A 153 7.46 25.71 8.39
C GLU A 153 6.15 26.40 7.96
N TYR A 154 5.77 26.28 6.68
CA TYR A 154 4.53 26.87 6.17
C TYR A 154 3.28 26.22 6.78
N VAL A 155 3.24 24.88 6.88
CA VAL A 155 2.06 24.14 7.34
C VAL A 155 2.02 23.97 8.85
N GLY A 156 3.16 23.66 9.47
CA GLY A 156 3.27 23.33 10.88
C GLY A 156 3.77 24.47 11.77
N GLY A 157 4.12 25.62 11.16
CA GLY A 157 4.75 26.75 11.85
C GLY A 157 6.24 26.52 12.11
N ASP A 158 6.63 25.30 12.43
CA ASP A 158 8.02 24.85 12.56
C ASP A 158 8.16 23.33 12.30
N ILE A 159 9.39 22.81 12.40
CA ILE A 159 9.65 21.37 12.19
C ILE A 159 8.93 20.50 13.22
N GLN A 160 8.88 20.92 14.50
CA GLN A 160 8.23 20.15 15.55
C GLN A 160 6.71 20.12 15.37
N GLY A 161 6.10 21.27 15.08
CA GLY A 161 4.67 21.35 14.79
C GLY A 161 4.30 20.48 13.58
N PHE A 162 5.13 20.48 12.54
CA PHE A 162 4.91 19.59 11.40
C PHE A 162 5.12 18.11 11.73
N ALA A 163 6.13 17.76 12.53
CA ALA A 163 6.31 16.38 13.00
C ALA A 163 5.10 15.88 13.81
N ASN A 164 4.48 16.74 14.61
CA ASN A 164 3.23 16.40 15.31
C ASN A 164 2.09 16.09 14.31
N LEU A 165 1.95 16.88 13.22
CA LEU A 165 0.98 16.58 12.16
C LEU A 165 1.27 15.24 11.48
N MET A 166 2.55 14.93 11.21
CA MET A 166 2.96 13.65 10.63
C MET A 166 2.59 12.46 11.54
N ASN A 167 2.83 12.56 12.85
CA ASN A 167 2.52 11.52 13.80
C ASN A 167 0.99 11.37 14.02
N ASN A 168 0.26 12.48 14.01
CA ASN A 168 -1.22 12.44 14.05
C ASN A 168 -1.78 11.72 12.82
N LYS A 169 -1.27 12.03 11.61
CA LYS A 169 -1.67 11.34 10.38
C LYS A 169 -1.26 9.86 10.41
N ALA A 170 -0.10 9.52 10.95
CA ALA A 170 0.31 8.12 11.14
C ALA A 170 -0.68 7.36 12.03
N ASN A 171 -1.09 7.96 13.15
CA ASN A 171 -2.11 7.38 14.04
C ASN A 171 -3.47 7.22 13.34
N GLU A 172 -3.92 8.24 12.59
CA GLU A 172 -5.16 8.20 11.81
C GLU A 172 -5.16 7.03 10.81
N LEU A 173 -4.02 6.77 10.17
CA LEU A 173 -3.85 5.68 9.21
C LEU A 173 -3.55 4.32 9.86
N GLY A 174 -3.47 4.25 11.18
CA GLY A 174 -3.14 3.02 11.93
C GLY A 174 -1.71 2.53 11.68
N LEU A 175 -0.74 3.46 11.54
CA LEU A 175 0.68 3.18 11.38
C LEU A 175 1.35 3.20 12.76
N THR A 176 1.12 2.15 13.54
CA THR A 176 1.51 2.08 14.97
C THR A 176 2.99 1.83 15.21
N ASN A 177 3.71 1.40 14.18
CA ASN A 177 5.15 1.15 14.17
C ASN A 177 5.92 2.20 13.35
N THR A 178 5.35 3.39 13.16
CA THR A 178 5.93 4.51 12.42
C THR A 178 5.95 5.75 13.29
N HIS A 179 7.09 6.43 13.34
CA HIS A 179 7.24 7.69 14.06
C HIS A 179 8.13 8.66 13.29
N TYR A 180 7.76 9.93 13.32
CA TYR A 180 8.43 11.00 12.58
C TYR A 180 8.97 12.07 13.52
N GLU A 181 10.23 12.48 13.31
CA GLU A 181 10.88 13.61 14.01
C GLU A 181 11.23 14.76 13.06
N SER A 182 11.15 14.51 11.73
CA SER A 182 11.50 15.52 10.73
C SER A 182 10.70 15.33 9.42
N PRO A 183 10.54 16.41 8.61
CA PRO A 183 9.84 16.32 7.33
C PRO A 183 10.69 15.70 6.22
N HIS A 184 12.00 15.50 6.42
CA HIS A 184 12.95 15.10 5.38
C HIS A 184 13.50 13.67 5.54
N GLY A 185 13.56 13.13 6.77
CA GLY A 185 14.01 11.77 7.03
C GLY A 185 15.52 11.62 7.24
N LEU A 186 16.24 12.67 7.64
CA LEU A 186 17.60 12.53 8.14
C LEU A 186 17.60 11.66 9.39
N ASP A 187 18.73 10.95 9.61
CA ASP A 187 18.83 9.97 10.68
C ASP A 187 18.61 10.58 12.08
N SER A 188 17.69 9.98 12.81
CA SER A 188 17.51 10.18 14.25
C SER A 188 16.99 8.87 14.87
N GLU A 189 17.08 8.73 16.20
CA GLU A 189 16.70 7.48 16.86
C GLU A 189 15.20 7.24 16.86
N GLY A 190 14.43 8.31 17.04
CA GLY A 190 12.97 8.27 17.04
C GLY A 190 12.31 8.31 15.65
N HIS A 191 13.08 8.23 14.55
CA HIS A 191 12.57 8.33 13.18
C HIS A 191 12.64 6.99 12.47
N TYR A 192 11.52 6.26 12.46
CA TYR A 192 11.44 4.89 11.94
C TYR A 192 10.08 4.56 11.33
N THR A 193 10.04 3.49 10.56
CA THR A 193 8.84 2.85 10.00
C THR A 193 9.05 1.35 9.81
N THR A 194 8.04 0.65 9.30
CA THR A 194 8.15 -0.70 8.76
C THR A 194 7.89 -0.70 7.26
N ALA A 195 8.37 -1.70 6.52
CA ALA A 195 8.10 -1.79 5.09
C ALA A 195 6.59 -1.92 4.81
N TYR A 196 5.87 -2.63 5.68
CA TYR A 196 4.42 -2.78 5.60
C TYR A 196 3.68 -1.45 5.80
N GLU A 197 4.01 -0.70 6.84
CA GLU A 197 3.34 0.57 7.11
C GLU A 197 3.67 1.65 6.07
N LEU A 198 4.90 1.62 5.55
CA LEU A 198 5.28 2.51 4.45
C LEU A 198 4.54 2.17 3.14
N ALA A 199 4.26 0.88 2.88
CA ALA A 199 3.41 0.47 1.76
C ALA A 199 1.95 0.94 1.96
N LYS A 200 1.39 0.84 3.17
CA LYS A 200 0.06 1.38 3.50
C LYS A 200 -0.01 2.90 3.30
N LEU A 201 1.00 3.64 3.76
CA LEU A 201 1.10 5.08 3.55
C LEU A 201 1.16 5.42 2.06
N ALA A 202 1.97 4.70 1.28
CA ALA A 202 2.07 4.92 -0.15
C ALA A 202 0.76 4.60 -0.88
N ASP A 203 0.04 3.53 -0.48
CA ASP A 203 -1.29 3.21 -1.02
C ASP A 203 -2.30 4.33 -0.73
N TYR A 204 -2.30 4.87 0.48
CA TYR A 204 -3.13 6.00 0.85
C TYR A 204 -2.81 7.24 0.00
N ALA A 205 -1.54 7.63 -0.06
CA ALA A 205 -1.08 8.80 -0.80
C ALA A 205 -1.40 8.73 -2.31
N LEU A 206 -1.23 7.55 -2.91
CA LEU A 206 -1.49 7.31 -4.34
C LEU A 206 -2.97 7.38 -4.73
N LYS A 207 -3.92 7.37 -3.78
CA LYS A 207 -5.35 7.65 -4.05
C LYS A 207 -5.56 9.11 -4.43
N ASN A 208 -4.68 10.02 -3.98
CA ASN A 208 -4.72 11.43 -4.35
C ASN A 208 -4.07 11.63 -5.73
N LYS A 209 -4.85 12.11 -6.71
CA LYS A 209 -4.39 12.33 -8.09
C LYS A 209 -3.21 13.30 -8.17
N THR A 210 -3.18 14.34 -7.34
CA THR A 210 -2.08 15.31 -7.31
C THR A 210 -0.79 14.63 -6.87
N PHE A 211 -0.83 13.86 -5.79
CA PHE A 211 0.32 13.09 -5.34
C PHE A 211 0.81 12.12 -6.42
N SER A 212 -0.10 11.31 -6.97
CA SER A 212 0.22 10.33 -8.02
C SER A 212 0.85 10.99 -9.25
N ASN A 213 0.33 12.14 -9.70
CA ASN A 213 0.90 12.90 -10.81
C ASN A 213 2.31 13.41 -10.52
N ILE A 214 2.57 13.94 -9.32
CA ILE A 214 3.89 14.47 -8.93
C ILE A 214 4.92 13.33 -8.94
N VAL A 215 4.64 12.21 -8.25
CA VAL A 215 5.59 11.11 -8.12
C VAL A 215 5.81 10.34 -9.43
N GLY A 216 4.83 10.35 -10.33
CA GLY A 216 4.90 9.76 -11.67
C GLY A 216 5.60 10.65 -12.71
N THR A 217 5.98 11.86 -12.35
CA THR A 217 6.65 12.80 -13.26
C THR A 217 8.14 12.51 -13.34
N LYS A 218 8.66 12.26 -14.55
CA LYS A 218 10.10 12.00 -14.80
C LYS A 218 10.92 13.29 -14.78
N ASN A 219 10.44 14.34 -15.45
CA ASN A 219 11.10 15.64 -15.52
C ASN A 219 10.08 16.75 -15.30
N TYR A 220 10.45 17.78 -14.55
CA TYR A 220 9.60 18.95 -14.30
C TYR A 220 10.44 20.22 -14.18
N THR A 221 9.88 21.35 -14.60
CA THR A 221 10.53 22.65 -14.48
C THR A 221 9.84 23.46 -13.39
N VAL A 222 10.54 23.75 -12.31
CA VAL A 222 10.08 24.65 -11.23
C VAL A 222 10.50 26.09 -11.50
N THR A 223 9.75 27.03 -10.93
CA THR A 223 10.05 28.46 -11.00
C THR A 223 10.38 29.01 -9.61
N ILE A 224 11.60 29.55 -9.44
CA ILE A 224 12.08 30.17 -8.20
C ILE A 224 12.41 31.62 -8.50
N ASN A 225 11.75 32.58 -7.84
CA ASN A 225 11.91 34.04 -8.10
C ASN A 225 11.76 34.41 -9.58
N GLY A 226 10.92 33.68 -10.35
CA GLY A 226 10.76 33.88 -11.78
C GLY A 226 11.80 33.15 -12.65
N TYR A 227 12.81 32.51 -12.09
CA TYR A 227 13.81 31.74 -12.83
C TYR A 227 13.45 30.26 -12.89
N SER A 228 13.56 29.67 -14.08
CA SER A 228 13.26 28.27 -14.31
C SER A 228 14.42 27.34 -13.91
N LYS A 229 14.10 26.21 -13.28
CA LYS A 229 15.04 25.15 -12.95
C LYS A 229 14.47 23.78 -13.33
N ASN A 230 15.19 23.02 -14.17
CA ASN A 230 14.79 21.69 -14.56
C ASN A 230 15.15 20.66 -13.46
N LEU A 231 14.22 19.77 -13.16
CA LEU A 231 14.36 18.69 -12.20
C LEU A 231 14.18 17.35 -12.91
N SER A 232 14.95 16.34 -12.51
CA SER A 232 14.79 14.94 -12.95
C SER A 232 14.52 14.06 -11.72
N ASN A 233 13.59 13.14 -11.86
CA ASN A 233 13.22 12.23 -10.79
C ASN A 233 14.36 11.24 -10.50
N THR A 234 14.69 11.08 -9.22
CA THR A 234 15.73 10.16 -8.74
C THR A 234 15.33 8.67 -8.80
N ASN A 235 14.05 8.37 -9.07
CA ASN A 235 13.59 7.00 -9.25
C ASN A 235 13.97 6.51 -10.67
N GLU A 236 15.02 5.75 -10.76
CA GLU A 236 15.55 5.25 -12.04
C GLU A 236 14.66 4.17 -12.71
N LEU A 237 13.72 3.57 -11.99
CA LEU A 237 12.75 2.63 -12.57
C LEU A 237 11.64 3.35 -13.33
N LEU A 238 11.39 4.63 -13.02
CA LEU A 238 10.33 5.41 -13.66
C LEU A 238 10.62 5.66 -15.14
N GLY A 239 9.78 5.06 -16.01
CA GLY A 239 9.95 5.10 -17.46
C GLY A 239 11.01 4.14 -18.02
N ASN A 240 11.63 3.28 -17.20
CA ASN A 240 12.56 2.24 -17.58
C ASN A 240 12.03 0.83 -17.27
N LEU A 241 11.23 0.65 -16.21
CA LEU A 241 10.51 -0.59 -15.93
C LEU A 241 9.04 -0.40 -16.27
N ASN A 242 8.49 -1.29 -17.10
CA ASN A 242 7.11 -1.22 -17.57
C ASN A 242 6.12 -1.19 -16.40
N GLY A 243 5.17 -0.25 -16.45
CA GLY A 243 4.11 -0.10 -15.45
C GLY A 243 4.51 0.71 -14.21
N VAL A 244 5.77 1.09 -14.01
CA VAL A 244 6.21 1.92 -12.88
C VAL A 244 5.70 3.37 -13.04
N TYR A 245 5.05 3.89 -11.95
CA TYR A 245 4.48 5.24 -11.95
C TYR A 245 4.75 6.03 -10.64
N GLY A 246 5.74 5.64 -9.85
CA GLY A 246 6.17 6.31 -8.62
C GLY A 246 7.16 5.45 -7.82
N VAL A 247 7.54 5.77 -6.62
CA VAL A 247 7.07 6.81 -5.70
C VAL A 247 8.25 7.65 -5.19
N LYS A 248 9.20 7.06 -4.41
CA LYS A 248 10.26 7.82 -3.75
C LYS A 248 11.50 6.98 -3.43
N THR A 249 12.67 7.52 -3.73
CA THR A 249 13.98 7.02 -3.27
C THR A 249 14.35 7.59 -1.91
N GLY A 250 15.26 6.91 -1.19
CA GLY A 250 15.84 7.41 0.05
C GLY A 250 17.25 6.87 0.27
N PHE A 251 18.08 7.67 0.93
CA PHE A 251 19.40 7.28 1.42
C PHE A 251 19.81 8.10 2.62
N THR A 252 20.32 7.44 3.63
CA THR A 252 21.14 8.00 4.73
C THR A 252 22.12 6.92 5.15
N ASN A 253 23.17 7.29 5.89
CA ASN A 253 24.13 6.31 6.39
C ASN A 253 23.50 5.26 7.34
N GLY A 254 22.47 5.64 8.10
CA GLY A 254 21.78 4.73 9.01
C GLY A 254 20.73 3.85 8.31
N ALA A 255 20.01 4.42 7.33
CA ALA A 255 18.96 3.72 6.60
C ALA A 255 19.51 2.87 5.45
N ASN A 256 20.67 3.14 4.90
CA ASN A 256 21.15 2.66 3.61
C ASN A 256 20.21 3.06 2.46
N ARG A 257 20.24 2.36 1.31
CA ARG A 257 19.43 2.67 0.13
C ARG A 257 18.01 2.17 0.29
N CYS A 258 17.04 3.06 0.07
CA CYS A 258 15.61 2.80 0.18
C CYS A 258 14.90 3.17 -1.12
N LEU A 259 13.82 2.45 -1.45
CA LEU A 259 12.95 2.75 -2.58
C LEU A 259 11.53 2.28 -2.30
N VAL A 260 10.58 3.15 -2.52
CA VAL A 260 9.16 2.81 -2.65
C VAL A 260 8.79 2.94 -4.11
N THR A 261 8.31 1.86 -4.73
CA THR A 261 7.91 1.82 -6.13
C THR A 261 6.45 1.40 -6.25
N SER A 262 5.66 2.12 -7.03
CA SER A 262 4.34 1.69 -7.48
C SER A 262 4.40 1.21 -8.92
N CYS A 263 3.75 0.08 -9.21
CA CYS A 263 3.78 -0.52 -10.54
C CYS A 263 2.42 -1.14 -10.86
N LYS A 264 1.88 -0.81 -12.04
CA LYS A 264 0.61 -1.34 -12.52
C LYS A 264 0.78 -1.99 -13.88
N ARG A 265 0.30 -3.24 -14.02
CA ARG A 265 0.22 -3.97 -15.30
C ARG A 265 -1.13 -4.68 -15.38
N GLY A 266 -1.90 -4.37 -16.43
CA GLY A 266 -3.29 -4.81 -16.50
C GLY A 266 -4.09 -4.34 -15.30
N ASP A 267 -4.78 -5.25 -14.65
CA ASP A 267 -5.58 -4.95 -13.46
C ASP A 267 -4.77 -4.98 -12.17
N MET A 268 -3.60 -5.63 -12.16
CA MET A 268 -2.76 -5.72 -10.97
C MET A 268 -1.99 -4.43 -10.71
N ASP A 269 -2.13 -3.88 -9.51
CA ASP A 269 -1.49 -2.64 -9.04
C ASP A 269 -0.81 -2.88 -7.69
N ILE A 270 0.51 -2.82 -7.67
CA ILE A 270 1.34 -3.17 -6.51
C ILE A 270 2.20 -2.01 -6.03
N ILE A 271 2.56 -2.07 -4.75
CA ILE A 271 3.60 -1.27 -4.14
C ILE A 271 4.72 -2.20 -3.69
N CYS A 272 5.92 -1.95 -4.19
CA CYS A 272 7.14 -2.60 -3.76
C CYS A 272 7.94 -1.64 -2.88
N VAL A 273 8.25 -2.05 -1.66
CA VAL A 273 9.09 -1.29 -0.72
C VAL A 273 10.36 -2.08 -0.46
N VAL A 274 11.50 -1.44 -0.66
CA VAL A 274 12.85 -1.93 -0.37
C VAL A 274 13.51 -0.97 0.60
N LEU A 275 13.92 -1.45 1.78
CA LEU A 275 14.56 -0.65 2.83
C LEU A 275 15.89 -1.28 3.24
N GLY A 276 16.93 -0.44 3.27
CA GLY A 276 18.23 -0.83 3.79
C GLY A 276 19.05 -1.71 2.86
N ALA A 277 18.96 -1.55 1.56
CA ALA A 277 19.89 -2.19 0.61
C ALA A 277 21.29 -1.54 0.71
N ASP A 278 22.35 -2.34 0.59
CA ASP A 278 23.70 -1.86 0.82
C ASP A 278 24.18 -0.88 -0.25
N THR A 279 23.76 -1.06 -1.49
CA THR A 279 24.11 -0.21 -2.62
C THR A 279 22.89 0.21 -3.43
N LYS A 280 23.05 1.25 -4.26
CA LYS A 280 22.03 1.67 -5.22
C LYS A 280 21.69 0.53 -6.20
N ASN A 281 22.71 -0.22 -6.64
CA ASN A 281 22.56 -1.36 -7.53
C ASN A 281 21.69 -2.45 -6.89
N PHE A 282 21.99 -2.88 -5.65
CA PHE A 282 21.18 -3.88 -4.95
C PHE A 282 19.74 -3.41 -4.71
N ARG A 283 19.53 -2.14 -4.35
CA ARG A 283 18.19 -1.57 -4.20
C ARG A 283 17.36 -1.73 -5.47
N THR A 284 17.96 -1.41 -6.62
CA THR A 284 17.30 -1.47 -7.92
C THR A 284 17.04 -2.92 -8.34
N LYS A 285 18.03 -3.80 -8.20
CA LYS A 285 17.90 -5.25 -8.49
C LYS A 285 16.83 -5.91 -7.63
N ASP A 286 16.86 -5.68 -6.30
CA ASP A 286 15.83 -6.20 -5.39
C ASP A 286 14.42 -5.72 -5.80
N SER A 287 14.29 -4.43 -6.16
CA SER A 287 13.00 -3.87 -6.58
C SER A 287 12.49 -4.51 -7.87
N ILE A 288 13.34 -4.68 -8.89
CA ILE A 288 12.97 -5.35 -10.15
C ILE A 288 12.56 -6.79 -9.86
N LYS A 289 13.40 -7.54 -9.15
CA LYS A 289 13.15 -8.94 -8.82
C LYS A 289 11.82 -9.15 -8.10
N LEU A 290 11.52 -8.30 -7.11
CA LEU A 290 10.27 -8.36 -6.34
C LEU A 290 9.05 -7.99 -7.20
N ILE A 291 9.17 -6.98 -8.05
CA ILE A 291 8.09 -6.54 -8.95
C ILE A 291 7.80 -7.63 -9.98
N GLU A 292 8.83 -8.14 -10.67
CA GLU A 292 8.64 -9.21 -11.66
C GLU A 292 8.08 -10.48 -11.02
N TYR A 293 8.56 -10.87 -9.82
CA TYR A 293 8.00 -11.99 -9.07
C TYR A 293 6.49 -11.84 -8.86
N ALA A 294 6.01 -10.67 -8.45
CA ALA A 294 4.58 -10.46 -8.22
C ALA A 294 3.78 -10.65 -9.52
N PHE A 295 4.16 -9.99 -10.61
CA PHE A 295 3.43 -10.07 -11.87
C PHE A 295 3.53 -11.45 -12.55
N ASN A 296 4.63 -12.17 -12.35
CA ASN A 296 4.81 -13.51 -12.92
C ASN A 296 3.99 -14.57 -12.16
N ASN A 297 3.88 -14.46 -10.84
CA ASN A 297 3.36 -15.54 -10.00
C ASN A 297 1.93 -15.31 -9.47
N PHE A 298 1.40 -14.09 -9.49
CA PHE A 298 0.08 -13.81 -8.92
C PHE A 298 -0.94 -13.40 -9.97
N THR A 299 -2.21 -13.67 -9.66
CA THR A 299 -3.39 -13.26 -10.40
C THR A 299 -4.52 -12.93 -9.44
N TYR A 300 -5.63 -12.42 -9.97
CA TYR A 300 -6.82 -12.13 -9.18
C TYR A 300 -7.93 -13.15 -9.40
N ILE A 301 -8.72 -13.34 -8.36
CA ILE A 301 -10.09 -13.82 -8.45
C ILE A 301 -11.01 -12.72 -7.90
N ASP A 302 -12.19 -12.58 -8.52
CA ASP A 302 -13.29 -11.81 -7.95
C ASP A 302 -14.16 -12.79 -7.15
N ALA A 303 -14.15 -12.65 -5.81
CA ALA A 303 -14.89 -13.54 -4.93
C ALA A 303 -16.40 -13.47 -5.12
N ASN A 304 -16.95 -12.30 -5.52
CA ASN A 304 -18.37 -12.15 -5.78
C ASN A 304 -18.78 -12.91 -7.05
N GLU A 305 -18.04 -12.73 -8.15
CA GLU A 305 -18.27 -13.44 -9.40
C GLU A 305 -18.10 -14.95 -9.21
N PHE A 306 -17.01 -15.37 -8.56
CA PHE A 306 -16.71 -16.78 -8.31
C PHE A 306 -17.79 -17.45 -7.45
N ALA A 307 -18.21 -16.80 -6.36
CA ALA A 307 -19.27 -17.30 -5.49
C ALA A 307 -20.63 -17.34 -6.20
N THR A 308 -20.97 -16.32 -6.99
CA THR A 308 -22.24 -16.28 -7.73
C THR A 308 -22.35 -17.43 -8.72
N ASN A 309 -21.34 -17.65 -9.55
CA ASN A 309 -21.31 -18.73 -10.53
C ASN A 309 -21.44 -20.12 -9.88
N TYR A 310 -20.74 -20.32 -8.74
CA TYR A 310 -20.85 -21.56 -8.00
C TYR A 310 -22.23 -21.74 -7.35
N PHE A 311 -22.78 -20.68 -6.74
CA PHE A 311 -24.06 -20.71 -6.06
C PHE A 311 -25.21 -20.96 -7.02
N GLU A 312 -25.22 -20.35 -8.20
CA GLU A 312 -26.25 -20.60 -9.24
C GLU A 312 -26.30 -22.06 -9.66
N THR A 313 -25.13 -22.69 -9.79
CA THR A 313 -25.05 -24.12 -10.10
C THR A 313 -25.53 -24.98 -8.92
N TRP A 314 -25.11 -24.62 -7.71
CA TRP A 314 -25.44 -25.37 -6.49
C TRP A 314 -26.93 -25.28 -6.17
N ILE A 315 -27.55 -24.07 -6.27
CA ILE A 315 -28.97 -23.86 -5.93
C ILE A 315 -29.89 -24.63 -6.87
N THR A 316 -29.54 -24.73 -8.13
CA THR A 316 -30.31 -25.50 -9.13
C THR A 316 -30.47 -26.98 -8.72
N ASN A 317 -29.44 -27.53 -8.07
CA ASN A 317 -29.40 -28.95 -7.68
C ASN A 317 -29.91 -29.22 -6.26
N ASN A 318 -29.94 -28.18 -5.40
CA ASN A 318 -30.16 -28.37 -3.97
C ASN A 318 -31.35 -27.61 -3.38
N LEU A 319 -31.99 -26.73 -4.16
CA LEU A 319 -33.08 -25.87 -3.66
C LEU A 319 -34.23 -26.67 -3.05
N GLU A 320 -34.58 -27.82 -3.66
CA GLU A 320 -35.66 -28.68 -3.18
C GLU A 320 -35.37 -29.36 -1.85
N ASN A 321 -34.09 -29.49 -1.52
CA ASN A 321 -33.63 -30.08 -0.24
C ASN A 321 -33.63 -29.08 0.93
N ILE A 322 -33.83 -27.78 0.66
CA ILE A 322 -33.88 -26.74 1.68
C ILE A 322 -35.30 -26.65 2.20
N SER A 323 -35.53 -27.13 3.43
CA SER A 323 -36.83 -27.05 4.10
C SER A 323 -36.79 -25.94 5.16
N ILE A 324 -37.86 -25.15 5.18
CA ILE A 324 -38.11 -24.15 6.23
C ILE A 324 -39.43 -24.57 6.91
N ASP A 325 -39.31 -24.90 8.19
CA ASP A 325 -40.49 -25.37 8.94
C ASP A 325 -41.56 -24.29 8.97
N LYS A 326 -42.82 -24.71 8.86
CA LYS A 326 -44.02 -23.85 8.87
C LYS A 326 -44.05 -22.78 7.76
N ALA A 327 -43.18 -22.82 6.75
CA ALA A 327 -43.18 -21.85 5.65
C ALA A 327 -44.40 -22.05 4.72
N SER A 328 -44.97 -20.93 4.28
CA SER A 328 -46.08 -20.94 3.31
C SER A 328 -45.64 -21.22 1.86
N CYS A 329 -44.37 -21.05 1.53
CA CYS A 329 -43.76 -21.37 0.25
C CYS A 329 -43.16 -22.77 0.24
N LYS A 330 -43.06 -23.39 -0.96
CA LYS A 330 -42.42 -24.70 -1.13
C LYS A 330 -40.89 -24.58 -1.12
N SER A 331 -40.38 -23.51 -1.71
CA SER A 331 -38.93 -23.27 -1.81
C SER A 331 -38.62 -21.80 -1.50
N PRO A 332 -37.62 -21.52 -0.69
CA PRO A 332 -37.17 -20.15 -0.44
C PRO A 332 -36.49 -19.55 -1.67
N LYS A 333 -36.53 -18.23 -1.79
CA LYS A 333 -35.69 -17.51 -2.75
C LYS A 333 -34.43 -17.08 -2.04
N LEU A 334 -33.29 -17.63 -2.44
CA LEU A 334 -31.98 -17.36 -1.85
C LEU A 334 -31.11 -16.55 -2.78
N THR A 335 -30.26 -15.72 -2.21
CA THR A 335 -29.21 -14.99 -2.93
C THR A 335 -27.97 -14.89 -2.06
N ILE A 336 -26.85 -14.50 -2.66
CA ILE A 336 -25.59 -14.24 -1.94
C ILE A 336 -25.45 -12.74 -1.69
N GLU A 337 -25.05 -12.38 -0.49
CA GLU A 337 -24.63 -11.02 -0.15
C GLU A 337 -23.23 -10.75 -0.71
N THR A 338 -23.07 -9.61 -1.40
CA THR A 338 -21.77 -9.26 -2.04
C THR A 338 -20.81 -8.62 -1.07
N LEU A 339 -19.51 -8.91 -1.25
CA LEU A 339 -18.43 -8.25 -0.53
C LEU A 339 -18.13 -6.88 -1.15
N GLU A 340 -17.81 -5.89 -0.33
CA GLU A 340 -17.36 -4.57 -0.80
C GLU A 340 -15.99 -4.63 -1.50
N ASN A 341 -15.11 -5.51 -1.01
CA ASN A 341 -13.76 -5.71 -1.54
C ASN A 341 -13.59 -7.16 -1.98
N PRO A 342 -14.09 -7.52 -3.18
CA PRO A 342 -14.14 -8.91 -3.61
C PRO A 342 -12.82 -9.42 -4.22
N ILE A 343 -11.87 -8.53 -4.54
CA ILE A 343 -10.64 -8.90 -5.24
C ILE A 343 -9.66 -9.60 -4.28
N ILE A 344 -9.27 -10.81 -4.64
CA ILE A 344 -8.32 -11.61 -3.87
C ILE A 344 -7.14 -11.96 -4.77
N SER A 345 -5.92 -11.71 -4.29
CA SER A 345 -4.70 -12.15 -4.96
C SER A 345 -4.38 -13.60 -4.60
N ILE A 346 -4.14 -14.41 -5.60
CA ILE A 346 -3.72 -15.81 -5.43
C ILE A 346 -2.50 -16.12 -6.29
N ASN A 347 -1.70 -17.10 -5.87
CA ASN A 347 -0.66 -17.63 -6.73
C ASN A 347 -1.29 -18.37 -7.90
N LYS A 348 -0.79 -18.14 -9.12
CA LYS A 348 -1.30 -18.75 -10.35
C LYS A 348 -1.29 -20.28 -10.31
N ASP A 349 -0.23 -20.85 -9.74
CA ASP A 349 -0.07 -22.29 -9.62
C ASP A 349 -1.11 -22.92 -8.68
N SER A 350 -1.64 -22.13 -7.74
CA SER A 350 -2.64 -22.56 -6.77
C SER A 350 -4.09 -22.38 -7.24
N TYR A 351 -4.32 -21.84 -8.43
CA TYR A 351 -5.69 -21.56 -8.91
C TYR A 351 -6.60 -22.82 -8.89
N ASN A 352 -6.05 -23.96 -9.26
CA ASN A 352 -6.79 -25.22 -9.30
C ASN A 352 -7.09 -25.83 -7.90
N ASN A 353 -6.48 -25.29 -6.84
CA ASN A 353 -6.70 -25.73 -5.47
C ASN A 353 -7.83 -24.94 -4.78
N ILE A 354 -8.49 -24.03 -5.51
CA ILE A 354 -9.63 -23.27 -4.97
C ILE A 354 -10.81 -24.22 -4.85
N SER A 355 -11.40 -24.26 -3.67
CA SER A 355 -12.61 -25.03 -3.36
C SER A 355 -13.67 -24.12 -2.76
N THR A 356 -14.94 -24.51 -2.95
CA THR A 356 -16.09 -23.80 -2.36
C THR A 356 -16.88 -24.77 -1.51
N ASN A 357 -17.37 -24.26 -0.37
CA ASN A 357 -18.26 -25.01 0.49
C ASN A 357 -19.47 -24.14 0.86
N ILE A 358 -20.67 -24.75 0.77
CA ILE A 358 -21.93 -24.13 1.19
C ILE A 358 -22.45 -24.85 2.42
N SER A 359 -22.77 -24.04 3.44
CA SER A 359 -23.43 -24.50 4.66
C SER A 359 -24.74 -23.74 4.83
N ILE A 360 -25.87 -24.46 4.85
CA ILE A 360 -27.19 -23.90 5.14
C ILE A 360 -27.56 -24.27 6.56
N ASN A 361 -28.17 -23.32 7.30
CA ASN A 361 -28.67 -23.56 8.65
C ASN A 361 -29.76 -24.65 8.63
N THR A 362 -29.67 -25.62 9.50
CA THR A 362 -30.55 -26.81 9.49
C THR A 362 -31.88 -26.57 10.20
N ASN A 363 -31.99 -25.58 11.07
CA ASN A 363 -33.19 -25.32 11.89
C ASN A 363 -33.88 -24.01 11.49
N LEU A 364 -34.33 -23.95 10.23
CA LEU A 364 -35.05 -22.78 9.74
C LEU A 364 -36.56 -22.89 9.99
N GLU A 365 -37.17 -21.90 10.62
CA GLU A 365 -38.59 -21.82 10.88
C GLU A 365 -39.14 -20.46 10.43
N ALA A 366 -40.28 -20.48 9.73
CA ALA A 366 -40.99 -19.27 9.32
C ALA A 366 -41.74 -18.63 10.51
N PRO A 367 -41.88 -17.28 10.59
CA PRO A 367 -41.59 -16.35 9.50
C PRO A 367 -40.09 -15.96 9.46
N ILE A 368 -39.58 -15.70 8.24
CA ILE A 368 -38.20 -15.23 8.02
C ILE A 368 -38.29 -13.91 7.26
N SER A 369 -37.65 -12.88 7.77
CA SER A 369 -37.58 -11.57 7.11
C SER A 369 -36.65 -11.59 5.89
N SER A 370 -36.88 -10.70 4.93
CA SER A 370 -35.93 -10.44 3.85
C SER A 370 -34.55 -10.08 4.43
N ASN A 371 -33.48 -10.48 3.73
CA ASN A 371 -32.07 -10.32 4.13
C ASN A 371 -31.63 -11.07 5.40
N THR A 372 -32.47 -11.99 5.93
CA THR A 372 -32.02 -12.88 7.00
C THR A 372 -30.97 -13.85 6.48
N ILE A 373 -29.85 -14.00 7.22
CA ILE A 373 -28.79 -14.95 6.91
C ILE A 373 -29.29 -16.37 7.17
N LEU A 374 -29.29 -17.20 6.12
CA LEU A 374 -29.75 -18.58 6.15
C LEU A 374 -28.59 -19.59 6.05
N GLY A 375 -27.42 -19.11 5.68
CA GLY A 375 -26.24 -19.94 5.52
C GLY A 375 -25.02 -19.12 5.07
N THR A 376 -23.97 -19.81 4.72
CA THR A 376 -22.72 -19.20 4.23
C THR A 376 -22.14 -19.99 3.05
N LEU A 377 -21.47 -19.27 2.14
CA LEU A 377 -20.60 -19.83 1.12
C LEU A 377 -19.17 -19.42 1.44
N SER A 378 -18.29 -20.41 1.59
CA SER A 378 -16.87 -20.21 1.84
C SER A 378 -16.06 -20.52 0.58
N ILE A 379 -15.13 -19.64 0.23
CA ILE A 379 -14.11 -19.86 -0.81
C ILE A 379 -12.81 -20.16 -0.09
N ASN A 380 -12.20 -21.30 -0.35
CA ASN A 380 -10.99 -21.74 0.31
C ASN A 380 -9.90 -22.03 -0.72
N LEU A 381 -8.66 -21.77 -0.34
CA LEU A 381 -7.46 -22.23 -1.04
C LEU A 381 -6.75 -23.23 -0.13
N ASP A 382 -6.71 -24.49 -0.52
CA ASP A 382 -6.34 -25.60 0.36
C ASP A 382 -7.13 -25.49 1.69
N ASP A 383 -6.45 -25.45 2.84
CA ASP A 383 -7.07 -25.31 4.16
C ASP A 383 -7.31 -23.86 4.61
N ARG A 384 -6.94 -22.86 3.78
CA ARG A 384 -7.08 -21.43 4.13
C ARG A 384 -8.38 -20.86 3.57
N ASN A 385 -9.23 -20.32 4.44
CA ASN A 385 -10.38 -19.54 3.99
C ASN A 385 -9.92 -18.22 3.36
N LEU A 386 -10.34 -17.96 2.12
CA LEU A 386 -10.08 -16.74 1.37
C LEU A 386 -11.20 -15.72 1.56
N ALA A 387 -12.45 -16.18 1.51
CA ALA A 387 -13.63 -15.34 1.68
C ALA A 387 -14.82 -16.17 2.18
N THR A 388 -15.72 -15.51 2.89
CA THR A 388 -17.02 -16.09 3.29
C THR A 388 -18.11 -15.08 2.96
N LEU A 389 -19.12 -15.50 2.18
CA LEU A 389 -20.25 -14.72 1.77
C LEU A 389 -21.50 -15.26 2.45
N ASN A 390 -22.39 -14.38 2.90
CA ASN A 390 -23.66 -14.78 3.48
C ASN A 390 -24.66 -15.19 2.40
N ILE A 391 -25.37 -16.29 2.65
CA ILE A 391 -26.54 -16.70 1.86
C ILE A 391 -27.75 -16.15 2.58
N ILE A 392 -28.52 -15.30 1.94
CA ILE A 392 -29.64 -14.58 2.53
C ILE A 392 -30.96 -14.91 1.83
N SER A 393 -32.06 -14.74 2.55
CA SER A 393 -33.40 -14.75 1.94
C SER A 393 -33.61 -13.49 1.11
N SER A 394 -33.87 -13.61 -0.18
CA SER A 394 -34.14 -12.46 -1.05
C SER A 394 -35.55 -11.90 -0.90
N ASN A 395 -36.43 -12.59 -0.19
CA ASN A 395 -37.81 -12.17 0.07
C ASN A 395 -38.25 -12.58 1.50
N GLU A 396 -39.33 -12.00 1.95
CA GLU A 396 -40.00 -12.44 3.19
C GLU A 396 -40.62 -13.84 2.98
N ILE A 397 -40.45 -14.72 3.98
CA ILE A 397 -41.00 -16.06 4.02
C ILE A 397 -42.04 -16.12 5.13
N ASN A 398 -43.32 -16.09 4.71
CA ASN A 398 -44.44 -16.08 5.64
C ASN A 398 -44.69 -17.46 6.24
N ARG A 399 -45.22 -17.48 7.47
CA ARG A 399 -45.70 -18.70 8.11
C ARG A 399 -47.04 -19.14 7.52
N LYS A 400 -47.28 -20.45 7.42
CA LYS A 400 -48.60 -21.03 7.14
C LYS A 400 -49.62 -20.54 8.16
N ASN A 401 -50.70 -19.99 7.72
CA ASN A 401 -51.83 -19.56 8.55
C ASN A 401 -52.96 -20.61 8.53
N ILE A 402 -53.97 -20.38 9.35
CA ILE A 402 -55.13 -21.30 9.46
C ILE A 402 -55.80 -21.55 8.13
N PHE A 403 -55.90 -20.54 7.26
CA PHE A 403 -56.51 -20.65 5.94
C PHE A 403 -55.73 -21.56 5.00
N TYR A 404 -54.39 -21.57 5.12
CA TYR A 404 -53.53 -22.50 4.41
C TYR A 404 -53.86 -23.95 4.76
N TYR A 405 -54.01 -24.25 6.06
CA TYR A 405 -54.32 -25.62 6.49
C TYR A 405 -55.79 -26.03 6.17
N LEU A 406 -56.73 -25.12 6.23
CA LEU A 406 -58.10 -25.36 5.80
C LEU A 406 -58.14 -25.67 4.29
N ASN A 407 -57.50 -24.85 3.44
CA ASN A 407 -57.43 -25.08 2.02
C ASN A 407 -56.76 -26.41 1.67
N TYR A 408 -55.65 -26.74 2.31
CA TYR A 408 -54.96 -28.02 2.17
C TYR A 408 -55.90 -29.19 2.55
N PHE A 409 -56.61 -29.09 3.65
CA PHE A 409 -57.56 -30.10 4.08
C PHE A 409 -58.68 -30.30 3.05
N PHE A 410 -59.34 -29.24 2.60
CA PHE A 410 -60.42 -29.31 1.62
C PHE A 410 -59.95 -29.86 0.26
N THR A 411 -58.78 -29.45 -0.22
CA THR A 411 -58.24 -29.95 -1.48
C THR A 411 -57.94 -31.46 -1.42
N ASN A 412 -57.29 -31.91 -0.36
CA ASN A 412 -57.02 -33.34 -0.17
C ASN A 412 -58.28 -34.16 0.08
N TYR A 413 -59.26 -33.63 0.82
CA TYR A 413 -60.54 -34.31 1.05
C TYR A 413 -61.33 -34.43 -0.25
N ALA A 414 -61.37 -33.41 -1.09
CA ALA A 414 -62.02 -33.45 -2.40
C ALA A 414 -61.36 -34.53 -3.30
N SER A 415 -60.02 -34.61 -3.34
CA SER A 415 -59.31 -35.61 -4.14
C SER A 415 -59.55 -37.05 -3.64
N ILE A 416 -59.74 -37.26 -2.34
CA ILE A 416 -60.08 -38.56 -1.76
C ILE A 416 -61.52 -38.94 -2.19
N LEU A 417 -62.48 -38.00 -2.14
CA LEU A 417 -63.83 -38.22 -2.60
C LEU A 417 -63.91 -38.55 -4.09
N GLU A 418 -63.20 -37.85 -4.93
CA GLU A 418 -63.10 -38.12 -6.36
C GLU A 418 -62.54 -39.53 -6.64
N ASN A 419 -61.50 -39.95 -5.91
CA ASN A 419 -60.89 -41.30 -6.06
C ASN A 419 -61.74 -42.43 -5.44
N THR A 420 -62.75 -42.13 -4.60
CA THR A 420 -63.63 -43.12 -4.00
C THR A 420 -64.97 -43.27 -4.73
N LEU A 421 -65.29 -42.34 -5.65
CA LEU A 421 -66.57 -42.35 -6.44
C LEU A 421 -66.36 -42.96 -7.85
N TYR A 422 -65.20 -43.44 -8.21
CA TYR A 422 -64.86 -44.24 -9.38
C TYR A 422 -64.27 -45.60 -8.94
#